data_77f57149b403cf912695fb5ef1941de0
#
_entry.id   77f57149b403cf912695fb5ef1941de0
#
_cell.length_a   1.000
_cell.length_b   1.000
_cell.length_c   1.000
_cell.angle_alpha   90.00
_cell.angle_beta   90.00
_cell.angle_gamma   90.00
#
_symmetry.space_group_name_H-M   'P 1'
#
loop_
_entity.id
_entity.type
_entity.pdbx_description
1 polymer ?
#
loop_
_entity_poly.entity_id
_entity_poly.type
_entity_poly.pdbx_seq_one_letter_code
_entity_poly.pdbx_strand_id
1 'polypeptide(L)'
;MLFVLPAETGIDPTGFGKSSGLSSMANPQADEALNRGQQHPNAFTPGNGMQAAEPGPKDRFTYELAPYEEIELKYVLDKGAPITFSWKADGPLNYDMHAHPFEGGEALTESYAVTRADQQAGRYVAAFSGIHGWHWQNRTLSTVRITLDTSGRISGSKLFGPHGEQDRALTPPAS
;
A
#
# COMPACT_ATOMS: atom_id res chain seq x y z
N MET A 1 -8.30 -26.14 16.81
CA MET A 1 -7.50 -25.16 16.05
C MET A 1 -8.09 -25.06 14.65
N LEU A 2 -8.72 -23.92 14.33
CA LEU A 2 -9.34 -23.75 13.01
C LEU A 2 -8.24 -23.28 12.04
N PHE A 3 -7.85 -24.12 11.10
CA PHE A 3 -7.01 -23.69 9.99
C PHE A 3 -7.91 -23.03 8.95
N VAL A 4 -7.85 -21.69 8.87
CA VAL A 4 -8.47 -20.97 7.75
C VAL A 4 -7.56 -21.14 6.55
N LEU A 5 -8.08 -21.77 5.49
CA LEU A 5 -7.32 -21.99 4.26
C LEU A 5 -7.03 -20.64 3.56
N PRO A 6 -5.83 -20.47 2.96
CA PRO A 6 -5.48 -19.25 2.20
C PRO A 6 -6.49 -18.89 1.10
N ALA A 7 -7.19 -19.89 0.55
CA ALA A 7 -8.23 -19.70 -0.45
C ALA A 7 -9.44 -18.90 0.02
N GLU A 8 -9.69 -18.82 1.35
CA GLU A 8 -10.85 -18.11 1.90
C GLU A 8 -10.53 -16.64 2.23
N THR A 9 -9.26 -16.30 2.44
CA THR A 9 -8.86 -14.98 2.93
C THR A 9 -7.95 -14.21 1.98
N GLY A 10 -7.40 -14.86 0.96
CA GLY A 10 -6.39 -14.27 0.06
C GLY A 10 -5.04 -14.00 0.76
N ILE A 11 -4.89 -14.42 2.02
CA ILE A 11 -3.71 -14.18 2.85
C ILE A 11 -3.00 -15.51 3.09
N ASP A 12 -1.72 -15.55 2.75
CA ASP A 12 -0.86 -16.73 2.94
C ASP A 12 0.33 -16.40 3.85
N PRO A 13 0.12 -16.41 5.19
CA PRO A 13 1.17 -16.06 6.14
C PRO A 13 2.31 -17.10 6.20
N THR A 14 2.09 -18.28 5.64
CA THR A 14 3.07 -19.39 5.64
C THR A 14 3.78 -19.58 4.31
N GLY A 15 3.33 -18.88 3.25
CA GLY A 15 3.79 -19.10 1.87
C GLY A 15 3.28 -20.41 1.24
N PHE A 16 2.54 -21.23 2.00
CA PHE A 16 2.03 -22.52 1.51
C PHE A 16 0.97 -22.36 0.43
N GLY A 17 0.05 -21.39 0.58
CA GLY A 17 -0.98 -21.11 -0.40
C GLY A 17 -0.40 -20.67 -1.74
N LYS A 18 0.66 -19.85 -1.70
CA LYS A 18 1.37 -19.38 -2.89
C LYS A 18 2.11 -20.53 -3.59
N SER A 19 2.80 -21.36 -2.83
CA SER A 19 3.53 -22.52 -3.37
C SER A 19 2.60 -23.63 -3.90
N SER A 20 1.40 -23.76 -3.36
CA SER A 20 0.37 -24.72 -3.77
C SER A 20 -0.65 -24.15 -4.78
N GLY A 21 -0.58 -22.86 -5.11
CA GLY A 21 -1.53 -22.18 -6.01
C GLY A 21 -2.88 -21.82 -5.36
N LEU A 22 -3.06 -22.06 -4.06
CA LEU A 22 -4.33 -21.77 -3.38
C LEU A 22 -4.59 -20.26 -3.24
N SER A 23 -3.54 -19.45 -3.12
CA SER A 23 -3.70 -17.98 -3.06
C SER A 23 -4.21 -17.40 -4.37
N SER A 24 -3.75 -17.91 -5.52
CA SER A 24 -4.25 -17.48 -6.84
C SER A 24 -5.68 -17.94 -7.10
N MET A 25 -6.12 -19.04 -6.49
CA MET A 25 -7.53 -19.46 -6.53
C MET A 25 -8.42 -18.52 -5.73
N ALA A 26 -7.93 -17.96 -4.62
CA ALA A 26 -8.67 -17.00 -3.79
C ALA A 26 -8.70 -15.59 -4.41
N ASN A 27 -7.62 -15.16 -5.04
CA ASN A 27 -7.52 -13.85 -5.69
C ASN A 27 -6.56 -13.91 -6.89
N PRO A 28 -7.02 -14.41 -8.05
CA PRO A 28 -6.19 -14.52 -9.25
C PRO A 28 -5.69 -13.15 -9.76
N GLN A 29 -6.41 -12.07 -9.50
CA GLN A 29 -6.04 -10.71 -9.90
C GLN A 29 -4.82 -10.19 -9.12
N ALA A 30 -4.59 -10.68 -7.89
CA ALA A 30 -3.43 -10.27 -7.08
C ALA A 30 -2.11 -10.73 -7.72
N ASP A 31 -2.05 -11.95 -8.24
CA ASP A 31 -0.85 -12.46 -8.92
C ASP A 31 -0.60 -11.69 -10.23
N GLU A 32 -1.63 -11.33 -10.97
CA GLU A 32 -1.50 -10.52 -12.17
C GLU A 32 -1.02 -9.11 -11.86
N ALA A 33 -1.53 -8.46 -10.80
CA ALA A 33 -1.09 -7.15 -10.36
C ALA A 33 0.39 -7.16 -9.96
N LEU A 34 0.82 -8.18 -9.22
CA LEU A 34 2.22 -8.35 -8.85
C LEU A 34 3.13 -8.58 -10.07
N ASN A 35 2.69 -9.40 -11.01
CA ASN A 35 3.42 -9.62 -12.27
C ASN A 35 3.55 -8.34 -13.10
N ARG A 36 2.51 -7.50 -13.15
CA ARG A 36 2.59 -6.18 -13.81
C ARG A 36 3.56 -5.25 -13.10
N GLY A 37 3.53 -5.17 -11.77
CA GLY A 37 4.46 -4.36 -10.99
C GLY A 37 5.92 -4.75 -11.20
N GLN A 38 6.21 -6.05 -11.37
CA GLN A 38 7.55 -6.57 -11.64
C GLN A 38 8.12 -6.12 -13.00
N GLN A 39 7.27 -5.69 -13.94
CA GLN A 39 7.71 -5.11 -15.22
C GLN A 39 8.26 -3.69 -15.04
N HIS A 40 8.04 -3.06 -13.90
CA HIS A 40 8.58 -1.75 -13.52
C HIS A 40 9.51 -1.86 -12.29
N PRO A 41 10.64 -2.58 -12.39
CA PRO A 41 11.49 -2.91 -11.22
C PRO A 41 12.12 -1.67 -10.56
N ASN A 42 12.18 -0.54 -11.27
CA ASN A 42 12.70 0.73 -10.75
C ASN A 42 11.61 1.63 -10.16
N ALA A 43 10.35 1.23 -10.18
CA ALA A 43 9.26 2.04 -9.60
C ALA A 43 9.40 2.15 -8.08
N PHE A 44 9.73 1.06 -7.40
CA PHE A 44 9.92 1.04 -5.96
C PHE A 44 11.33 0.59 -5.58
N THR A 45 12.02 1.44 -4.83
CA THR A 45 13.32 1.14 -4.22
C THR A 45 13.17 1.12 -2.71
N PRO A 46 13.25 -0.06 -2.06
CA PRO A 46 13.22 -0.15 -0.60
C PRO A 46 14.37 0.63 0.05
N GLY A 47 14.09 1.26 1.20
CA GLY A 47 15.07 1.97 2.00
C GLY A 47 15.14 1.43 3.43
N ASN A 48 16.29 1.59 4.06
CA ASN A 48 16.52 1.23 5.45
C ASN A 48 16.40 2.49 6.31
N GLY A 49 15.18 2.76 6.83
CA GLY A 49 14.91 3.92 7.66
C GLY A 49 14.52 5.18 6.88
N MET A 50 14.82 6.36 7.43
CA MET A 50 14.39 7.63 6.86
C MET A 50 15.14 7.95 5.57
N GLN A 51 14.38 8.09 4.49
CA GLN A 51 14.91 8.49 3.18
C GLN A 51 15.08 10.01 3.10
N ALA A 52 16.00 10.48 2.26
CA ALA A 52 16.08 11.90 1.93
C ALA A 52 14.76 12.35 1.31
N ALA A 53 14.19 13.45 1.83
CA ALA A 53 12.89 13.94 1.36
C ALA A 53 12.97 14.38 -0.11
N GLU A 54 12.04 13.90 -0.93
CA GLU A 54 11.86 14.43 -2.27
C GLU A 54 11.29 15.87 -2.19
N PRO A 55 11.74 16.78 -3.07
CA PRO A 55 11.18 18.12 -3.14
C PRO A 55 9.68 18.12 -3.47
N GLY A 56 8.91 18.93 -2.76
CA GLY A 56 7.48 19.08 -3.01
C GLY A 56 6.65 19.05 -1.74
N PRO A 57 5.34 18.90 -1.88
CA PRO A 57 4.41 18.75 -0.76
C PRO A 57 4.83 17.61 0.19
N LYS A 58 4.55 17.85 1.48
CA LYS A 58 4.72 16.85 2.54
C LYS A 58 3.38 16.47 3.10
N ASP A 59 3.27 15.21 3.50
CA ASP A 59 2.06 14.70 4.13
C ASP A 59 2.40 13.79 5.31
N ARG A 60 1.66 13.95 6.41
CA ARG A 60 1.62 13.01 7.52
C ARG A 60 0.22 12.46 7.66
N PHE A 61 0.09 11.15 7.52
CA PHE A 61 -1.14 10.42 7.72
C PHE A 61 -1.03 9.56 8.95
N THR A 62 -2.01 9.65 9.86
CA THR A 62 -2.11 8.78 11.03
C THR A 62 -3.52 8.21 11.08
N TYR A 63 -3.63 6.90 11.34
CA TYR A 63 -4.90 6.20 11.42
C TYR A 63 -4.85 5.08 12.46
N GLU A 64 -5.97 4.82 13.12
CA GLU A 64 -6.16 3.68 14.03
C GLU A 64 -7.08 2.66 13.36
N LEU A 65 -6.51 1.52 12.97
CA LEU A 65 -7.28 0.40 12.45
C LEU A 65 -7.82 -0.43 13.60
N ALA A 66 -9.12 -0.53 13.71
CA ALA A 66 -9.77 -1.47 14.60
C ALA A 66 -9.43 -2.93 14.22
N PRO A 67 -9.70 -3.92 15.10
CA PRO A 67 -9.57 -5.33 14.72
C PRO A 67 -10.32 -5.64 13.43
N TYR A 68 -9.62 -6.30 12.49
CA TYR A 68 -10.12 -6.70 11.16
C TYR A 68 -10.51 -5.54 10.23
N GLU A 69 -10.20 -4.30 10.58
CA GLU A 69 -10.40 -3.16 9.69
C GLU A 69 -9.32 -3.10 8.60
N GLU A 70 -9.69 -2.51 7.48
CA GLU A 70 -8.79 -2.22 6.37
C GLU A 70 -8.99 -0.80 5.86
N ILE A 71 -7.92 -0.20 5.32
CA ILE A 71 -7.93 1.16 4.78
C ILE A 71 -6.95 1.27 3.62
N GLU A 72 -7.30 2.08 2.62
CA GLU A 72 -6.37 2.48 1.56
C GLU A 72 -6.11 3.98 1.60
N LEU A 73 -4.84 4.35 1.49
CA LEU A 73 -4.41 5.71 1.21
C LEU A 73 -3.75 5.75 -0.16
N LYS A 74 -4.24 6.64 -1.01
CA LYS A 74 -3.71 6.86 -2.35
C LYS A 74 -3.31 8.31 -2.55
N TYR A 75 -2.18 8.51 -3.21
CA TYR A 75 -1.75 9.81 -3.74
C TYR A 75 -2.00 9.86 -5.24
N VAL A 76 -2.42 11.03 -5.70
CA VAL A 76 -2.50 11.35 -7.13
C VAL A 76 -1.13 11.76 -7.61
N LEU A 77 -0.54 10.97 -8.50
CA LEU A 77 0.80 11.18 -9.05
C LEU A 77 0.76 11.18 -10.58
N ASP A 78 1.51 12.07 -11.19
CA ASP A 78 1.79 12.02 -12.60
C ASP A 78 2.89 10.99 -12.90
N LYS A 79 2.89 10.44 -14.11
CA LYS A 79 3.97 9.57 -14.58
C LYS A 79 5.34 10.21 -14.35
N GLY A 80 6.25 9.47 -13.74
CA GLY A 80 7.60 9.92 -13.41
C GLY A 80 7.70 10.79 -12.16
N ALA A 81 6.59 11.03 -11.44
CA ALA A 81 6.62 11.75 -10.17
C ALA A 81 7.30 10.91 -9.09
N PRO A 82 8.38 11.42 -8.45
CA PRO A 82 9.02 10.74 -7.33
C PRO A 82 8.35 11.13 -6.02
N ILE A 83 8.27 10.17 -5.11
CA ILE A 83 7.98 10.37 -3.69
C ILE A 83 8.97 9.56 -2.84
N THR A 84 9.27 10.05 -1.65
CA THR A 84 9.85 9.26 -0.57
C THR A 84 8.85 9.09 0.54
N PHE A 85 8.86 7.94 1.17
CA PHE A 85 7.92 7.63 2.24
C PHE A 85 8.54 6.76 3.33
N SER A 86 7.94 6.85 4.51
CA SER A 86 8.21 5.96 5.62
C SER A 86 6.93 5.79 6.41
N TRP A 87 6.45 4.55 6.56
CA TRP A 87 5.38 4.26 7.49
C TRP A 87 5.81 3.29 8.58
N LYS A 88 5.18 3.44 9.74
CA LYS A 88 5.39 2.62 10.92
C LYS A 88 4.07 2.38 11.63
N ALA A 89 3.88 1.18 12.15
CA ALA A 89 2.73 0.80 12.96
C ALA A 89 3.17 0.21 14.29
N ASP A 90 2.31 0.26 15.30
CA ASP A 90 2.53 -0.34 16.61
C ASP A 90 2.13 -1.82 16.70
N GLY A 91 1.75 -2.40 15.57
CA GLY A 91 1.48 -3.82 15.37
C GLY A 91 1.61 -4.23 13.91
N PRO A 92 1.63 -5.54 13.64
CA PRO A 92 1.80 -6.03 12.26
C PRO A 92 0.55 -5.80 11.44
N LEU A 93 0.72 -5.32 10.21
CA LEU A 93 -0.32 -5.15 9.20
C LEU A 93 0.00 -5.98 7.97
N ASN A 94 -1.00 -6.60 7.37
CA ASN A 94 -0.88 -7.03 6.00
C ASN A 94 -1.00 -5.79 5.12
N TYR A 95 -0.15 -5.66 4.11
CA TYR A 95 -0.23 -4.53 3.21
C TYR A 95 0.09 -4.90 1.76
N ASP A 96 -0.46 -4.11 0.87
CA ASP A 96 -0.19 -4.10 -0.55
C ASP A 96 0.10 -2.66 -0.98
N MET A 97 1.33 -2.41 -1.41
CA MET A 97 1.71 -1.16 -2.07
C MET A 97 1.39 -1.29 -3.56
N HIS A 98 0.34 -0.61 -4.01
CA HIS A 98 -0.16 -0.76 -5.37
C HIS A 98 -0.67 0.55 -5.98
N ALA A 99 -0.86 0.53 -7.29
CA ALA A 99 -1.31 1.68 -8.06
C ALA A 99 -2.31 1.29 -9.14
N HIS A 100 -3.19 2.23 -9.47
CA HIS A 100 -4.14 2.14 -10.58
C HIS A 100 -3.92 3.29 -11.55
N PRO A 101 -3.76 3.06 -12.87
CA PRO A 101 -3.74 4.14 -13.85
C PRO A 101 -5.13 4.79 -13.95
N PHE A 102 -5.17 6.07 -14.34
CA PHE A 102 -6.44 6.73 -14.64
C PHE A 102 -7.12 6.10 -15.88
N GLU A 103 -6.32 5.70 -16.87
CA GLU A 103 -6.82 4.98 -18.04
C GLU A 103 -6.74 3.47 -17.78
N GLY A 104 -7.89 2.79 -17.77
CA GLY A 104 -8.01 1.36 -17.50
C GLY A 104 -8.31 0.99 -16.06
N GLY A 105 -8.07 1.88 -15.10
CA GLY A 105 -8.48 1.73 -13.71
C GLY A 105 -7.95 0.48 -13.02
N GLU A 106 -8.76 -0.11 -12.16
CA GLU A 106 -8.40 -1.27 -11.33
C GLU A 106 -8.02 -2.53 -12.12
N ALA A 107 -8.52 -2.69 -13.34
CA ALA A 107 -8.14 -3.83 -14.20
C ALA A 107 -6.65 -3.85 -14.54
N LEU A 108 -5.98 -2.69 -14.45
CA LEU A 108 -4.56 -2.52 -14.72
C LEU A 108 -3.74 -2.24 -13.44
N THR A 109 -4.22 -2.68 -12.28
CA THR A 109 -3.50 -2.57 -11.02
C THR A 109 -2.10 -3.17 -11.12
N GLU A 110 -1.12 -2.44 -10.61
CA GLU A 110 0.24 -2.91 -10.39
C GLU A 110 0.55 -2.94 -8.90
N SER A 111 1.03 -4.07 -8.38
CA SER A 111 1.48 -4.22 -6.99
C SER A 111 2.99 -4.32 -6.93
N TYR A 112 3.61 -3.54 -6.04
CA TYR A 112 5.07 -3.41 -5.93
C TYR A 112 5.63 -4.08 -4.67
N ALA A 113 4.85 -4.16 -3.61
CA ALA A 113 5.22 -4.84 -2.38
C ALA A 113 3.97 -5.36 -1.67
N VAL A 114 3.90 -6.68 -1.52
CA VAL A 114 2.78 -7.37 -0.85
C VAL A 114 3.36 -8.25 0.24
N THR A 115 3.12 -7.91 1.51
CA THR A 115 3.65 -8.70 2.64
C THR A 115 2.97 -8.30 3.96
N ARG A 116 3.46 -8.84 5.05
CA ARG A 116 3.08 -8.48 6.41
C ARG A 116 4.28 -7.87 7.12
N ALA A 117 4.12 -6.65 7.63
CA ALA A 117 5.14 -5.92 8.37
C ALA A 117 4.52 -4.89 9.30
N ASP A 118 5.34 -4.27 10.15
CA ASP A 118 5.00 -3.14 10.99
C ASP A 118 5.65 -1.83 10.51
N GLN A 119 6.42 -1.88 9.43
CA GLN A 119 7.05 -0.70 8.84
C GLN A 119 7.50 -0.96 7.41
N GLN A 120 7.60 0.10 6.63
CA GLN A 120 8.26 0.13 5.33
C GLN A 120 8.70 1.56 5.03
N ALA A 121 9.86 1.70 4.40
CA ALA A 121 10.35 2.96 3.88
C ALA A 121 10.93 2.76 2.49
N GLY A 122 10.99 3.82 1.70
CA GLY A 122 11.58 3.76 0.39
C GLY A 122 11.34 4.98 -0.47
N ARG A 123 11.80 4.88 -1.70
CA ARG A 123 11.56 5.83 -2.78
C ARG A 123 10.69 5.15 -3.84
N TYR A 124 9.69 5.86 -4.30
CA TYR A 124 8.78 5.40 -5.34
C TYR A 124 8.72 6.42 -6.49
N VAL A 125 8.73 5.93 -7.72
CA VAL A 125 8.55 6.74 -8.91
C VAL A 125 7.36 6.18 -9.69
N ALA A 126 6.35 7.01 -9.93
CA ALA A 126 5.12 6.58 -10.58
C ALA A 126 5.39 6.10 -12.02
N ALA A 127 5.04 4.86 -12.30
CA ALA A 127 5.20 4.26 -13.64
C ALA A 127 4.20 4.84 -14.66
N PHE A 128 3.09 5.38 -14.18
CA PHE A 128 2.01 6.00 -14.96
C PHE A 128 1.31 7.09 -14.13
N SER A 129 0.51 7.92 -14.80
CA SER A 129 -0.38 8.86 -14.10
C SER A 129 -1.59 8.12 -13.55
N GLY A 130 -1.86 8.30 -12.25
CA GLY A 130 -2.91 7.55 -11.58
C GLY A 130 -2.95 7.78 -10.06
N ILE A 131 -3.55 6.84 -9.35
CA ILE A 131 -3.57 6.81 -7.88
C ILE A 131 -2.64 5.71 -7.37
N HIS A 132 -1.76 6.06 -6.44
CA HIS A 132 -0.65 5.25 -5.97
C HIS A 132 -0.59 5.26 -4.46
N GLY A 133 -0.41 4.12 -3.81
CA GLY A 133 -0.29 4.09 -2.36
C GLY A 133 -0.41 2.70 -1.76
N TRP A 134 -1.06 2.62 -0.63
CA TRP A 134 -1.07 1.42 0.21
C TRP A 134 -2.48 1.03 0.60
N HIS A 135 -2.72 -0.27 0.63
CA HIS A 135 -3.82 -0.91 1.32
C HIS A 135 -3.26 -1.62 2.54
N TRP A 136 -3.71 -1.25 3.74
CA TRP A 136 -3.34 -1.90 4.99
C TRP A 136 -4.54 -2.62 5.58
N GLN A 137 -4.27 -3.80 6.11
CA GLN A 137 -5.28 -4.64 6.75
C GLN A 137 -4.79 -5.07 8.14
N ASN A 138 -5.56 -4.73 9.17
CA ASN A 138 -5.35 -5.25 10.50
C ASN A 138 -6.03 -6.62 10.63
N ARG A 139 -5.25 -7.68 10.74
CA ARG A 139 -5.75 -9.06 10.94
C ARG A 139 -5.51 -9.55 12.38
N THR A 140 -5.44 -8.62 13.33
CA THR A 140 -5.27 -8.89 14.76
C THR A 140 -6.53 -8.58 15.55
N LEU A 141 -6.54 -8.96 16.83
CA LEU A 141 -7.62 -8.68 17.77
C LEU A 141 -7.45 -7.34 18.51
N SER A 142 -6.38 -6.61 18.21
CA SER A 142 -6.07 -5.32 18.83
C SER A 142 -6.15 -4.19 17.82
N THR A 143 -6.44 -2.98 18.27
CA THR A 143 -6.30 -1.78 17.44
C THR A 143 -4.84 -1.55 17.10
N VAL A 144 -4.55 -1.23 15.85
CA VAL A 144 -3.20 -0.92 15.37
C VAL A 144 -3.17 0.52 14.84
N ARG A 145 -2.26 1.33 15.37
CA ARG A 145 -2.02 2.69 14.90
C ARG A 145 -0.90 2.70 13.88
N ILE A 146 -1.16 3.30 12.72
CA ILE A 146 -0.18 3.54 11.67
C ILE A 146 0.10 5.03 11.51
N THR A 147 1.35 5.38 11.23
CA THR A 147 1.76 6.72 10.81
C THR A 147 2.60 6.60 9.56
N LEU A 148 2.25 7.37 8.53
CA LEU A 148 2.96 7.49 7.26
C LEU A 148 3.44 8.94 7.09
N ASP A 149 4.72 9.11 6.81
CA ASP A 149 5.31 10.36 6.33
C ASP A 149 5.68 10.22 4.86
N THR A 150 5.30 11.19 4.05
CA THR A 150 5.56 11.21 2.61
C THR A 150 5.97 12.60 2.17
N SER A 151 6.86 12.68 1.18
CA SER A 151 7.21 13.92 0.49
C SER A 151 7.45 13.67 -0.99
N GLY A 152 7.14 14.64 -1.84
CA GLY A 152 7.38 14.56 -3.27
C GLY A 152 6.32 15.26 -4.11
N ARG A 153 6.26 14.94 -5.39
CA ARG A 153 5.36 15.59 -6.35
C ARG A 153 3.93 15.03 -6.27
N ILE A 154 3.25 15.33 -5.18
CA ILE A 154 1.89 14.87 -4.88
C ILE A 154 0.92 15.96 -5.30
N SER A 155 -0.07 15.67 -6.15
CA SER A 155 -1.10 16.61 -6.58
C SER A 155 -2.44 16.44 -5.87
N GLY A 156 -2.65 15.33 -5.15
CA GLY A 156 -3.85 15.07 -4.37
C GLY A 156 -3.73 13.80 -3.54
N SER A 157 -4.70 13.59 -2.66
CA SER A 157 -4.77 12.39 -1.82
C SER A 157 -6.22 11.91 -1.67
N LYS A 158 -6.39 10.59 -1.67
CA LYS A 158 -7.68 9.92 -1.48
C LYS A 158 -7.56 8.88 -0.38
N LEU A 159 -8.62 8.75 0.41
CA LEU A 159 -8.76 7.75 1.44
C LEU A 159 -9.96 6.86 1.12
N PHE A 160 -9.73 5.54 1.17
CA PHE A 160 -10.78 4.53 1.01
C PHE A 160 -10.89 3.75 2.31
N GLY A 161 -12.02 3.82 2.94
CA GLY A 161 -12.25 3.21 4.24
C GLY A 161 -13.71 2.83 4.45
N PRO A 162 -14.13 2.59 5.71
CA PRO A 162 -15.50 2.16 6.03
C PRO A 162 -16.60 3.12 5.53
N HIS A 163 -16.25 4.37 5.28
CA HIS A 163 -17.18 5.40 4.77
C HIS A 163 -17.08 5.64 3.27
N GLY A 164 -16.38 4.75 2.55
CA GLY A 164 -16.15 4.87 1.10
C GLY A 164 -14.95 5.74 0.74
N GLU A 165 -14.93 6.20 -0.51
CA GLU A 165 -13.90 7.07 -1.06
C GLU A 165 -14.10 8.52 -0.59
N GLN A 166 -13.01 9.15 -0.15
CA GLN A 166 -12.99 10.55 0.28
C GLN A 166 -11.74 11.23 -0.26
N ASP A 167 -11.89 12.43 -0.83
CA ASP A 167 -10.76 13.30 -1.09
C ASP A 167 -10.21 13.83 0.24
N ARG A 168 -8.88 13.85 0.35
CA ARG A 168 -8.18 14.24 1.56
C ARG A 168 -7.16 15.32 1.26
N ALA A 169 -7.15 16.39 2.08
CA ALA A 169 -6.09 17.38 2.05
C ALA A 169 -4.77 16.81 2.61
N LEU A 170 -3.64 17.23 2.05
CA LEU A 170 -2.33 16.90 2.60
C LEU A 170 -2.13 17.63 3.93
N THR A 171 -1.57 16.91 4.91
CA THR A 171 -1.29 17.45 6.25
C THR A 171 0.22 17.42 6.49
N PRO A 172 0.95 18.54 6.38
CA PRO A 172 2.38 18.55 6.67
C PRO A 172 2.66 18.11 8.12
N PRO A 173 3.80 17.44 8.38
CA PRO A 173 4.23 17.17 9.75
C PRO A 173 4.32 18.46 10.56
N ALA A 174 4.00 18.39 11.85
CA ALA A 174 4.24 19.51 12.76
C ALA A 174 5.74 19.84 12.78
N SER A 175 6.04 21.15 12.75
CA SER A 175 7.42 21.68 12.84
C SER A 175 8.00 21.55 14.25
#